data_7ac7de1390bdf6986620723efa175369
#
_entry.id   7ac7de1390bdf6986620723efa175369
#
_cell.length_a   1.000
_cell.length_b   1.000
_cell.length_c   1.000
_cell.angle_alpha   90.00
_cell.angle_beta   90.00
_cell.angle_gamma   90.00
#
_symmetry.space_group_name_H-M   'P 1'
#
loop_
_entity.id
_entity.type
_entity.pdbx_description
1 polymer ?
#
loop_
_entity_poly.entity_id
_entity_poly.type
_entity_poly.pdbx_seq_one_letter_code
_entity_poly.pdbx_strand_id
1 'polypeptide(L)'
;MTLTKRDLVIRISEETGLIQSQVFDVVQKTLDYIAEALAKGDKVELRNFGVFDVKIRKARVGRNPNKPETDVPIPARAMVKFKAGKEMRAEVLKLTPKE
;
A
#
# COMPACT_ATOMS: atom_id res chain seq x y z
N MET A 1 8.33 14.39 -4.79
CA MET A 1 6.97 14.72 -5.26
C MET A 1 6.01 13.62 -4.86
N THR A 2 4.84 13.99 -4.35
CA THR A 2 3.85 13.00 -3.91
C THR A 2 2.62 13.10 -4.78
N LEU A 3 2.21 11.96 -5.34
CA LEU A 3 0.96 11.85 -6.08
C LEU A 3 -0.16 11.58 -5.08
N THR A 4 -1.16 12.47 -5.04
CA THR A 4 -2.27 12.35 -4.11
C THR A 4 -3.52 11.84 -4.83
N LYS A 5 -4.52 11.43 -4.04
CA LYS A 5 -5.80 11.02 -4.58
C LYS A 5 -6.44 12.15 -5.39
N ARG A 6 -6.33 13.38 -4.91
CA ARG A 6 -6.85 14.56 -5.63
C ARG A 6 -6.19 14.73 -6.99
N ASP A 7 -4.88 14.56 -7.05
CA ASP A 7 -4.14 14.65 -8.31
C ASP A 7 -4.65 13.62 -9.33
N LEU A 8 -4.90 12.39 -8.86
CA LEU A 8 -5.44 11.34 -9.70
C LEU A 8 -6.84 11.68 -10.22
N VAL A 9 -7.70 12.19 -9.35
CA VAL A 9 -9.07 12.56 -9.73
C VAL A 9 -9.07 13.63 -10.81
N ILE A 10 -8.27 14.66 -10.64
CA ILE A 10 -8.19 15.77 -11.60
C ILE A 10 -7.68 15.26 -12.95
N ARG A 11 -6.60 14.49 -12.93
CA ARG A 11 -6.02 13.98 -14.17
C ARG A 11 -6.95 13.03 -14.92
N ILE A 12 -7.60 12.12 -14.20
CA ILE A 12 -8.57 11.20 -14.82
C ILE A 12 -9.76 11.96 -15.39
N SER A 13 -10.26 12.95 -14.67
CA SER A 13 -11.36 13.79 -15.14
C SER A 13 -10.99 14.47 -16.46
N GLU A 14 -9.80 15.04 -16.55
CA GLU A 14 -9.32 15.70 -17.76
C GLU A 14 -9.17 14.73 -18.94
N GLU A 15 -8.65 13.54 -18.69
CA GLU A 15 -8.41 12.55 -19.75
C GLU A 15 -9.69 11.87 -20.24
N THR A 16 -10.66 11.68 -19.39
CA THR A 16 -11.88 10.92 -19.71
C THR A 16 -13.08 11.79 -20.04
N GLY A 17 -13.02 13.06 -19.67
CA GLY A 17 -14.17 13.96 -19.82
C GLY A 17 -15.25 13.76 -18.76
N LEU A 18 -15.02 12.89 -17.80
CA LEU A 18 -15.96 12.67 -16.70
C LEU A 18 -15.87 13.80 -15.68
N ILE A 19 -16.99 14.06 -15.01
CA ILE A 19 -17.05 15.08 -13.96
C ILE A 19 -16.19 14.64 -12.77
N GLN A 20 -15.47 15.58 -12.15
CA GLN A 20 -14.58 15.27 -11.02
C GLN A 20 -15.30 14.52 -9.88
N SER A 21 -16.55 14.89 -9.57
CA SER A 21 -17.28 14.20 -8.51
C SER A 21 -17.52 12.72 -8.83
N GLN A 22 -17.79 12.40 -10.08
CA GLN A 22 -17.97 11.01 -10.52
C GLN A 22 -16.64 10.25 -10.43
N VAL A 23 -15.56 10.87 -10.88
CA VAL A 23 -14.23 10.27 -10.81
C VAL A 23 -13.84 10.04 -9.36
N PHE A 24 -14.09 11.02 -8.50
CA PHE A 24 -13.79 10.89 -7.07
C PHE A 24 -14.52 9.69 -6.47
N ASP A 25 -15.81 9.52 -6.78
CA ASP A 25 -16.59 8.41 -6.25
C ASP A 25 -16.01 7.05 -6.68
N VAL A 26 -15.63 6.93 -7.95
CA VAL A 26 -15.04 5.70 -8.47
C VAL A 26 -13.70 5.39 -7.82
N VAL A 27 -12.82 6.38 -7.72
CA VAL A 27 -11.52 6.23 -7.10
C VAL A 27 -11.67 5.88 -5.63
N GLN A 28 -12.56 6.59 -4.93
CA GLN A 28 -12.76 6.35 -3.50
C GLN A 28 -13.30 4.95 -3.23
N LYS A 29 -14.28 4.50 -4.01
CA LYS A 29 -14.82 3.15 -3.85
C LYS A 29 -13.80 2.07 -4.15
N THR A 30 -12.96 2.30 -5.15
CA THR A 30 -11.86 1.38 -5.47
C THR A 30 -10.95 1.19 -4.27
N LEU A 31 -10.54 2.29 -3.66
CA LEU A 31 -9.67 2.24 -2.49
C LEU A 31 -10.38 1.64 -1.28
N ASP A 32 -11.66 1.97 -1.08
CA ASP A 32 -12.45 1.43 0.03
C ASP A 32 -12.58 -0.08 -0.06
N TYR A 33 -12.85 -0.62 -1.25
CA TYR A 33 -12.99 -2.07 -1.42
C TYR A 33 -11.66 -2.79 -1.23
N ILE A 34 -10.57 -2.19 -1.66
CA ILE A 34 -9.23 -2.75 -1.42
C ILE A 34 -8.96 -2.79 0.08
N ALA A 35 -9.23 -1.70 0.78
CA ALA A 35 -9.03 -1.63 2.23
C ALA A 35 -9.92 -2.64 2.97
N GLU A 36 -11.16 -2.78 2.54
CA GLU A 36 -12.11 -3.74 3.13
C GLU A 36 -11.62 -5.17 2.99
N ALA A 37 -11.16 -5.55 1.79
CA ALA A 37 -10.63 -6.89 1.56
C ALA A 37 -9.42 -7.17 2.44
N LEU A 38 -8.50 -6.22 2.54
CA LEU A 38 -7.31 -6.38 3.36
C LEU A 38 -7.66 -6.45 4.85
N ALA A 39 -8.68 -5.71 5.29
CA ALA A 39 -9.13 -5.77 6.68
C ALA A 39 -9.68 -7.14 7.05
N LYS A 40 -10.21 -7.88 6.07
CA LYS A 40 -10.67 -9.26 6.27
C LYS A 40 -9.54 -10.27 6.20
N GLY A 41 -8.34 -9.85 5.87
CA GLY A 41 -7.20 -10.73 5.68
C GLY A 41 -7.07 -11.28 4.27
N ASP A 42 -7.86 -10.77 3.33
CA ASP A 42 -7.83 -11.22 1.94
C ASP A 42 -6.68 -10.57 1.18
N LYS A 43 -6.16 -11.31 0.22
CA LYS A 43 -5.15 -10.81 -0.70
C LYS A 43 -5.85 -10.05 -1.82
N VAL A 44 -5.28 -8.92 -2.24
CA VAL A 44 -5.79 -8.14 -3.36
C VAL A 44 -4.75 -8.15 -4.48
N GLU A 45 -5.12 -8.75 -5.61
CA GLU A 45 -4.24 -8.83 -6.77
C GLU A 45 -4.77 -7.93 -7.87
N LEU A 46 -3.96 -6.96 -8.29
CA LEU A 46 -4.28 -6.06 -9.39
C LEU A 46 -3.34 -6.37 -10.54
N ARG A 47 -3.89 -6.94 -11.59
CA ARG A 47 -3.13 -7.39 -12.74
C ARG A 47 -2.31 -6.25 -13.34
N ASN A 48 -1.04 -6.51 -13.62
CA ASN A 48 -0.08 -5.55 -14.18
C ASN A 48 0.26 -4.39 -13.26
N PHE A 49 -0.23 -4.40 -12.03
CA PHE A 49 0.07 -3.36 -11.05
C PHE A 49 0.85 -3.94 -9.87
N GLY A 50 0.25 -4.85 -9.15
CA GLY A 50 0.89 -5.45 -7.99
C GLY A 50 -0.10 -6.20 -7.13
N VAL A 51 0.41 -6.68 -6.01
CA VAL A 51 -0.35 -7.48 -5.06
C VAL A 51 -0.23 -6.87 -3.66
N PHE A 52 -1.37 -6.66 -3.03
CA PHE A 52 -1.43 -6.30 -1.61
C PHE A 52 -1.71 -7.59 -0.82
N ASP A 53 -0.87 -7.89 0.14
CA ASP A 53 -0.99 -9.10 0.94
C ASP A 53 -0.97 -8.75 2.42
N VAL A 54 -1.62 -9.57 3.22
CA VAL A 54 -1.62 -9.40 4.67
C VAL A 54 -0.65 -10.41 5.26
N LYS A 55 0.35 -9.93 5.97
CA LYS A 55 1.32 -10.75 6.66
C LYS A 55 1.14 -10.58 8.16
N ILE A 56 1.18 -11.69 8.88
CA ILE A 56 1.10 -11.67 10.33
C ILE A 56 2.51 -11.85 10.87
N ARG A 57 3.02 -10.86 11.57
CA ARG A 57 4.30 -10.97 12.25
C ARG A 57 4.08 -11.59 13.61
N LYS A 58 4.85 -12.62 13.90
CA LYS A 58 4.78 -13.31 15.19
C LYS A 58 5.20 -12.38 16.32
N ALA A 59 4.65 -12.63 17.49
CA ALA A 59 5.09 -11.96 18.70
C ALA A 59 6.58 -12.22 18.93
N ARG A 60 7.29 -11.22 19.37
CA ARG A 60 8.71 -11.35 19.67
C ARG A 60 9.08 -10.47 20.86
N VAL A 61 10.26 -10.69 21.38
CA VAL A 61 10.79 -9.88 22.48
C VAL A 61 11.86 -8.97 21.91
N GLY A 62 11.65 -7.66 22.07
CA GLY A 62 12.63 -6.65 21.70
C GLY A 62 13.52 -6.31 22.89
N ARG A 63 14.73 -5.86 22.61
CA ARG A 63 15.66 -5.41 23.64
C ARG A 63 15.68 -3.90 23.71
N ASN A 64 15.70 -3.38 24.92
CA ASN A 64 15.88 -1.97 25.16
C ASN A 64 17.38 -1.66 25.19
N PRO A 65 17.91 -0.85 24.25
CA PRO A 65 19.34 -0.58 24.19
C PRO A 65 19.86 0.19 25.42
N ASN A 66 18.99 0.95 26.10
CA ASN A 66 19.36 1.68 27.31
C ASN A 66 19.30 0.83 28.57
N LYS A 67 18.54 -0.25 28.54
CA LYS A 67 18.40 -1.21 29.64
C LYS A 67 18.39 -2.62 29.06
N PRO A 68 19.55 -3.18 28.75
CA PRO A 68 19.60 -4.48 28.06
C PRO A 68 19.02 -5.64 28.86
N GLU A 69 18.83 -5.46 30.16
CA GLU A 69 18.20 -6.48 31.02
C GLU A 69 16.68 -6.45 30.97
N THR A 70 16.09 -5.40 30.36
CA THR A 70 14.63 -5.24 30.28
C THR A 70 14.17 -5.58 28.86
N ASP A 71 13.49 -6.71 28.74
CA ASP A 71 12.91 -7.13 27.47
C ASP A 71 11.56 -6.44 27.27
N VAL A 72 11.32 -5.97 26.05
CA VAL A 72 10.06 -5.33 25.66
C VAL A 72 9.28 -6.29 24.78
N PRO A 73 8.12 -6.80 25.22
CA PRO A 73 7.32 -7.69 24.39
C PRO A 73 6.70 -6.94 23.23
N ILE A 74 6.86 -7.49 22.03
CA ILE A 74 6.25 -6.96 20.82
C ILE A 74 5.16 -7.94 20.42
N PRO A 75 3.85 -7.53 20.50
CA PRO A 75 2.76 -8.45 20.19
C PRO A 75 2.70 -8.81 18.71
N ALA A 76 2.08 -9.93 18.40
CA ALA A 76 1.79 -10.31 17.03
C ALA A 76 0.83 -9.28 16.42
N ARG A 77 1.04 -8.95 15.14
CA ARG A 77 0.18 -8.00 14.44
C ARG A 77 0.15 -8.29 12.94
N ALA A 78 -0.97 -7.94 12.33
CA ALA A 78 -1.12 -8.04 10.89
C ALA A 78 -0.58 -6.77 10.23
N MET A 79 0.09 -6.93 9.10
CA MET A 79 0.63 -5.83 8.33
C MET A 79 0.29 -6.02 6.86
N VAL A 80 0.06 -4.92 6.16
CA VAL A 80 -0.15 -4.94 4.72
C VAL A 80 1.20 -4.82 4.03
N LYS A 81 1.46 -5.73 3.10
CA LYS A 81 2.68 -5.71 2.30
C LYS A 81 2.30 -5.57 0.84
N PHE A 82 2.88 -4.60 0.16
CA PHE A 82 2.70 -4.40 -1.27
C PHE A 82 3.87 -5.00 -2.03
N LYS A 83 3.55 -5.82 -3.04
CA LYS A 83 4.54 -6.38 -3.94
C LYS A 83 4.25 -5.88 -5.35
N ALA A 84 5.19 -5.13 -5.91
CA ALA A 84 5.03 -4.59 -7.25
C ALA A 84 4.93 -5.70 -8.29
N GLY A 85 4.09 -5.49 -9.29
CA GLY A 85 3.98 -6.42 -10.41
C GLY A 85 5.22 -6.36 -11.30
N LYS A 86 5.32 -7.30 -12.22
CA LYS A 86 6.48 -7.45 -13.09
C LYS A 86 6.78 -6.17 -13.87
N GLU A 87 5.76 -5.59 -14.48
CA GLU A 87 5.93 -4.38 -15.29
C GLU A 87 6.35 -3.18 -14.45
N MET A 88 5.68 -2.97 -13.32
CA MET A 88 6.01 -1.88 -12.42
C MET A 88 7.44 -2.03 -11.88
N ARG A 89 7.82 -3.25 -11.52
CA ARG A 89 9.16 -3.52 -11.02
C ARG A 89 10.22 -3.21 -12.06
N ALA A 90 9.97 -3.61 -13.31
CA ALA A 90 10.89 -3.33 -14.42
C ALA A 90 11.08 -1.83 -14.63
N GLU A 91 10.00 -1.05 -14.56
CA GLU A 91 10.08 0.40 -14.72
C GLU A 91 10.83 1.07 -13.57
N VAL A 92 10.56 0.63 -12.35
CA VAL A 92 11.23 1.21 -11.17
C VAL A 92 12.72 0.87 -11.16
N LEU A 93 13.10 -0.32 -11.64
CA LEU A 93 14.50 -0.72 -11.70
C LEU A 93 15.34 0.15 -12.64
N LYS A 94 14.70 0.86 -13.56
CA LYS A 94 15.40 1.79 -14.45
C LYS A 94 15.84 3.06 -13.72
N LEU A 95 15.31 3.32 -12.56
CA LEU A 95 15.72 4.48 -11.79
C LEU A 95 17.10 4.25 -11.18
N THR A 96 17.96 5.29 -11.25
CA THR A 96 19.27 5.21 -10.65
C THR A 96 19.14 5.38 -9.14
N PRO A 97 19.59 4.40 -8.34
CA PRO A 97 19.53 4.54 -6.89
C PRO A 97 20.36 5.73 -6.42
N LYS A 98 19.84 6.44 -5.45
CA LYS A 98 20.59 7.49 -4.76
C LYS A 98 21.28 6.86 -3.56
N GLU A 99 22.54 7.15 -3.43
CA GLU A 99 23.34 6.70 -2.28
C GLU A 99 23.34 7.71 -1.16
#